data_805afed11480e9cc336d079a0aeff54c
#
_entry.id   805afed11480e9cc336d079a0aeff54c
#
_cell.length_a   1.000
_cell.length_b   1.000
_cell.length_c   1.000
_cell.angle_alpha   90.00
_cell.angle_beta   90.00
_cell.angle_gamma   90.00
#
_symmetry.space_group_name_H-M   'P 1'
#
loop_
_entity.id
_entity.type
_entity.pdbx_description
1 polymer ?
#
loop_
_entity_poly.entity_id
_entity_poly.type
_entity_poly.pdbx_seq_one_letter_code
_entity_poly.pdbx_strand_id
1 'polypeptide(L)'
;MPNAAAMLERESIANRRKHWVRAVTACNSKCLFCLDADTPRNVYLPESEVKADLLRGREELKADKVIISGGEASLHPSFLEFIRYAKSIGYDRVQTVTNGYRYADPDYYRACMDAGLGEITFSLHGHTAELHNHLTQTPGAFKRIMKSLIRAIRDPRGPIVNVDVVINKQNVGVLDKIVELAISVGVTEFDLLHVIPQSNAYDNRHEMFYDPEEYLPVLHKVFRLNRHPRFVIWTNRFPVPWLEGMEDLIQDPHKMLDEVNGRRFMVRNYLDTGRKLDCRESERCPHCFIAPFCDTMDRTIDAQSRNAFDVWTLPDGSPESIAAAPTPLPFGITRFGLSLDQWHELAHVTVPNGVGLELTLAQPGPIPSGLPTPTTLVADTADHCAAWLGEALPSGIDIVVHLNQSTAPWMLEHRDRVVQANEAGHLRIHQPSFEHMRSAVGTDIHDPAEFFSRLDLSVPVSGLPVCGAPGAAVVPDLRRLSADMFDPETGRIRIKALARAHVSTWYRSKSVRCKRCPATDRCGGFHINQIRSRGLQLCRPLVAGPATDSAMRHLHRMHPEPIRGVTEGTPHRAAAPSLPGFAMPAAPVTDPLSAVAQKLRARREARAKARAAGTSVPANPYSARTASKT
;
A
#
# COMPACT_ATOMS: atom_id res chain seq x y z
N MET A 1 6.73 18.26 -12.85
CA MET A 1 6.52 18.00 -11.42
C MET A 1 5.09 17.60 -11.21
N PRO A 2 4.80 16.63 -10.31
CA PRO A 2 3.43 16.34 -9.93
C PRO A 2 2.77 17.62 -9.39
N ASN A 3 1.54 17.89 -9.80
CA ASN A 3 0.77 18.96 -9.19
C ASN A 3 0.24 18.48 -7.83
N ALA A 4 0.95 18.78 -6.75
CA ALA A 4 0.62 18.33 -5.41
C ALA A 4 -0.81 18.71 -4.98
N ALA A 5 -1.30 19.88 -5.38
CA ALA A 5 -2.65 20.32 -5.08
C ALA A 5 -3.70 19.42 -5.76
N ALA A 6 -3.52 19.14 -7.06
CA ALA A 6 -4.40 18.23 -7.80
C ALA A 6 -4.34 16.79 -7.24
N MET A 7 -3.19 16.34 -6.79
CA MET A 7 -3.04 15.02 -6.16
C MET A 7 -3.77 14.97 -4.82
N LEU A 8 -3.67 16.00 -3.98
CA LEU A 8 -4.39 16.08 -2.71
C LEU A 8 -5.91 16.13 -2.92
N GLU A 9 -6.38 16.84 -3.94
CA GLU A 9 -7.78 16.85 -4.33
C GLU A 9 -8.26 15.46 -4.77
N ARG A 10 -7.50 14.79 -5.65
CA ARG A 10 -7.78 13.41 -6.06
C ARG A 10 -7.79 12.44 -4.88
N GLU A 11 -6.84 12.57 -3.95
CA GLU A 11 -6.79 11.77 -2.73
C GLU A 11 -8.04 11.99 -1.88
N SER A 12 -8.48 13.23 -1.74
CA SER A 12 -9.74 13.58 -1.06
C SER A 12 -10.96 12.92 -1.70
N ILE A 13 -11.02 12.91 -3.03
CA ILE A 13 -12.11 12.23 -3.78
C ILE A 13 -12.01 10.71 -3.61
N ALA A 14 -10.81 10.14 -3.72
CA ALA A 14 -10.58 8.71 -3.58
C ALA A 14 -10.85 8.20 -2.15
N ASN A 15 -10.64 9.06 -1.15
CA ASN A 15 -10.84 8.76 0.27
C ASN A 15 -12.26 9.06 0.76
N ARG A 16 -13.19 9.47 -0.12
CA ARG A 16 -14.62 9.49 0.25
C ARG A 16 -14.99 8.13 0.83
N ARG A 17 -15.68 8.14 1.95
CA ARG A 17 -16.06 6.91 2.66
C ARG A 17 -16.96 6.08 1.76
N LYS A 18 -16.42 4.95 1.30
CA LYS A 18 -17.12 3.98 0.46
C LYS A 18 -17.14 2.62 1.12
N HIS A 19 -18.25 1.93 0.95
CA HIS A 19 -18.44 0.56 1.43
C HIS A 19 -18.60 -0.40 0.26
N TRP A 20 -17.91 -1.55 0.33
CA TRP A 20 -18.03 -2.62 -0.65
C TRP A 20 -18.88 -3.73 -0.07
N VAL A 21 -19.97 -4.06 -0.77
CA VAL A 21 -20.87 -5.14 -0.41
C VAL A 21 -20.80 -6.23 -1.46
N ARG A 22 -20.41 -7.42 -1.04
CA ARG A 22 -20.42 -8.60 -1.89
C ARG A 22 -21.76 -9.32 -1.73
N ALA A 23 -22.65 -9.20 -2.71
CA ALA A 23 -23.96 -9.82 -2.64
C ALA A 23 -23.99 -11.28 -3.15
N VAL A 24 -23.04 -11.66 -4.01
CA VAL A 24 -23.07 -12.94 -4.71
C VAL A 24 -21.67 -13.39 -5.14
N THR A 25 -21.42 -14.68 -5.19
CA THR A 25 -20.20 -15.24 -5.81
C THR A 25 -20.47 -15.85 -7.18
N ALA A 26 -21.75 -15.99 -7.59
CA ALA A 26 -22.13 -16.41 -8.92
C ALA A 26 -21.68 -15.40 -9.99
N CYS A 27 -21.17 -15.90 -11.10
CA CYS A 27 -20.81 -15.10 -12.26
C CYS A 27 -21.08 -15.87 -13.54
N ASN A 28 -21.62 -15.19 -14.55
CA ASN A 28 -21.84 -15.73 -15.88
C ASN A 28 -20.59 -15.67 -16.78
N SER A 29 -19.48 -15.09 -16.30
CA SER A 29 -18.17 -15.10 -16.95
C SER A 29 -17.17 -16.00 -16.21
N LYS A 30 -16.12 -16.45 -16.93
CA LYS A 30 -15.06 -17.34 -16.41
C LYS A 30 -13.68 -16.78 -16.72
N CYS A 31 -13.49 -15.49 -16.45
CA CYS A 31 -12.30 -14.73 -16.84
C CYS A 31 -10.99 -15.43 -16.47
N LEU A 32 -10.02 -15.43 -17.39
CA LEU A 32 -8.69 -16.04 -17.21
C LEU A 32 -7.88 -15.40 -16.07
N PHE A 33 -8.24 -14.19 -15.67
CA PHE A 33 -7.59 -13.41 -14.60
C PHE A 33 -8.45 -13.25 -13.34
N CYS A 34 -9.57 -13.99 -13.22
CA CYS A 34 -10.51 -13.81 -12.11
C CYS A 34 -9.86 -14.09 -10.74
N LEU A 35 -9.91 -13.11 -9.84
CA LEU A 35 -9.41 -13.24 -8.46
C LEU A 35 -10.29 -14.13 -7.59
N ASP A 36 -11.59 -14.14 -7.87
CA ASP A 36 -12.60 -14.87 -7.09
C ASP A 36 -12.82 -16.30 -7.59
N ALA A 37 -11.98 -16.79 -8.49
CA ALA A 37 -12.16 -18.13 -9.03
C ALA A 37 -11.96 -19.25 -8.00
N ASP A 38 -11.29 -18.97 -6.88
CA ASP A 38 -11.08 -19.88 -5.75
C ASP A 38 -12.22 -19.83 -4.71
N THR A 39 -13.15 -18.88 -4.84
CA THR A 39 -14.32 -18.82 -3.96
C THR A 39 -15.37 -19.86 -4.37
N PRO A 40 -16.18 -20.38 -3.43
CA PRO A 40 -17.33 -21.21 -3.76
C PRO A 40 -18.22 -20.47 -4.77
N ARG A 41 -18.46 -21.08 -5.95
CA ARG A 41 -19.32 -20.47 -6.97
C ARG A 41 -20.80 -20.73 -6.67
N ASN A 42 -21.66 -19.84 -7.16
CA ASN A 42 -23.10 -19.92 -7.05
C ASN A 42 -23.63 -19.76 -5.61
N VAL A 43 -22.93 -19.03 -4.76
CA VAL A 43 -23.47 -18.58 -3.47
C VAL A 43 -24.15 -17.23 -3.69
N TYR A 44 -25.42 -17.17 -3.30
CA TYR A 44 -26.21 -15.95 -3.22
C TYR A 44 -26.41 -15.68 -1.73
N LEU A 45 -25.93 -14.53 -1.25
CA LEU A 45 -26.13 -14.18 0.15
C LEU A 45 -27.62 -13.90 0.41
N PRO A 46 -28.15 -14.29 1.58
CA PRO A 46 -29.50 -13.92 1.96
C PRO A 46 -29.74 -12.41 1.89
N GLU A 47 -30.92 -12.02 1.43
CA GLU A 47 -31.26 -10.60 1.32
C GLU A 47 -31.08 -9.83 2.64
N SER A 48 -31.42 -10.48 3.76
CA SER A 48 -31.24 -9.93 5.11
C SER A 48 -29.79 -9.63 5.45
N GLU A 49 -28.85 -10.51 5.06
CA GLU A 49 -27.42 -10.33 5.31
C GLU A 49 -26.86 -9.17 4.47
N VAL A 50 -27.25 -9.08 3.20
CA VAL A 50 -26.82 -7.99 2.33
C VAL A 50 -27.37 -6.65 2.83
N LYS A 51 -28.65 -6.59 3.24
CA LYS A 51 -29.24 -5.39 3.83
C LYS A 51 -28.57 -4.99 5.15
N ALA A 52 -28.23 -5.97 6.01
CA ALA A 52 -27.52 -5.69 7.25
C ALA A 52 -26.10 -5.12 6.98
N ASP A 53 -25.38 -5.64 5.97
CA ASP A 53 -24.07 -5.12 5.58
C ASP A 53 -24.17 -3.72 4.96
N LEU A 54 -25.20 -3.44 4.15
CA LEU A 54 -25.50 -2.10 3.66
C LEU A 54 -25.75 -1.11 4.80
N LEU A 55 -26.57 -1.49 5.78
CA LEU A 55 -26.87 -0.65 6.95
C LEU A 55 -25.62 -0.38 7.79
N ARG A 56 -24.81 -1.42 8.06
CA ARG A 56 -23.54 -1.30 8.75
C ARG A 56 -22.59 -0.31 8.04
N GLY A 57 -22.48 -0.40 6.72
CA GLY A 57 -21.68 0.52 5.93
C GLY A 57 -22.13 1.98 6.09
N ARG A 58 -23.43 2.23 6.14
CA ARG A 58 -23.98 3.58 6.30
C ARG A 58 -23.86 4.09 7.73
N GLU A 59 -24.21 3.28 8.73
CA GLU A 59 -24.33 3.73 10.12
C GLU A 59 -23.00 3.69 10.87
N GLU A 60 -22.24 2.59 10.77
CA GLU A 60 -21.01 2.43 11.51
C GLU A 60 -19.80 3.03 10.76
N LEU A 61 -19.68 2.73 9.45
CA LEU A 61 -18.56 3.20 8.65
C LEU A 61 -18.79 4.61 8.08
N LYS A 62 -19.98 5.17 8.23
CA LYS A 62 -20.37 6.49 7.72
C LYS A 62 -20.09 6.67 6.23
N ALA A 63 -20.30 5.60 5.46
CA ALA A 63 -20.03 5.62 4.03
C ALA A 63 -21.11 6.40 3.27
N ASP A 64 -20.69 7.30 2.38
CA ASP A 64 -21.58 8.08 1.53
C ASP A 64 -21.86 7.34 0.21
N LYS A 65 -20.98 6.46 -0.18
CA LYS A 65 -21.05 5.66 -1.40
C LYS A 65 -21.01 4.18 -1.08
N VAL A 66 -21.86 3.41 -1.75
CA VAL A 66 -21.79 1.94 -1.70
C VAL A 66 -21.52 1.36 -3.09
N ILE A 67 -20.69 0.31 -3.12
CA ILE A 67 -20.39 -0.46 -4.32
C ILE A 67 -20.93 -1.88 -4.12
N ILE A 68 -22.00 -2.23 -4.82
CA ILE A 68 -22.57 -3.56 -4.78
C ILE A 68 -21.91 -4.41 -5.85
N SER A 69 -21.20 -5.44 -5.40
CA SER A 69 -20.34 -6.28 -6.24
C SER A 69 -20.48 -7.77 -5.90
N GLY A 70 -19.56 -8.56 -6.42
CA GLY A 70 -19.51 -9.99 -6.19
C GLY A 70 -18.83 -10.69 -7.35
N GLY A 71 -19.33 -11.88 -7.76
CA GLY A 71 -18.99 -12.44 -9.05
C GLY A 71 -19.57 -11.56 -10.16
N GLU A 72 -20.90 -11.55 -10.30
CA GLU A 72 -21.66 -10.58 -11.08
C GLU A 72 -22.93 -10.21 -10.28
N ALA A 73 -22.92 -9.04 -9.67
CA ALA A 73 -23.97 -8.62 -8.74
C ALA A 73 -25.38 -8.62 -9.37
N SER A 74 -25.46 -8.29 -10.65
CA SER A 74 -26.72 -8.27 -11.39
C SER A 74 -27.43 -9.63 -11.48
N LEU A 75 -26.74 -10.73 -11.18
CA LEU A 75 -27.36 -12.06 -11.15
C LEU A 75 -28.17 -12.31 -9.87
N HIS A 76 -27.96 -11.53 -8.81
CA HIS A 76 -28.71 -11.69 -7.58
C HIS A 76 -30.20 -11.34 -7.80
N PRO A 77 -31.17 -12.20 -7.41
CA PRO A 77 -32.59 -11.91 -7.61
C PRO A 77 -33.02 -10.60 -7.00
N SER A 78 -32.55 -10.27 -5.82
CA SER A 78 -32.88 -9.04 -5.07
C SER A 78 -31.97 -7.84 -5.41
N PHE A 79 -31.20 -7.87 -6.51
CA PHE A 79 -30.25 -6.79 -6.81
C PHE A 79 -30.90 -5.41 -6.89
N LEU A 80 -32.06 -5.31 -7.54
CA LEU A 80 -32.85 -4.06 -7.62
C LEU A 80 -33.30 -3.58 -6.24
N GLU A 81 -33.66 -4.51 -5.38
CA GLU A 81 -34.08 -4.20 -4.01
C GLU A 81 -32.89 -3.68 -3.17
N PHE A 82 -31.69 -4.23 -3.37
CA PHE A 82 -30.48 -3.71 -2.71
C PHE A 82 -30.19 -2.26 -3.11
N ILE A 83 -30.38 -1.90 -4.37
CA ILE A 83 -30.22 -0.52 -4.83
C ILE A 83 -31.24 0.39 -4.15
N ARG A 84 -32.54 0.01 -4.15
CA ARG A 84 -33.60 0.80 -3.50
C ARG A 84 -33.35 0.96 -2.00
N TYR A 85 -32.99 -0.14 -1.33
CA TYR A 85 -32.67 -0.12 0.09
C TYR A 85 -31.47 0.77 0.40
N ALA A 86 -30.39 0.68 -0.35
CA ALA A 86 -29.23 1.55 -0.18
C ALA A 86 -29.63 3.04 -0.32
N LYS A 87 -30.47 3.39 -1.30
CA LYS A 87 -30.99 4.75 -1.45
C LYS A 87 -31.87 5.16 -0.28
N SER A 88 -32.74 4.28 0.21
CA SER A 88 -33.68 4.59 1.32
C SER A 88 -32.98 4.83 2.65
N ILE A 89 -31.81 4.18 2.91
CA ILE A 89 -31.01 4.40 4.12
C ILE A 89 -29.99 5.54 3.99
N GLY A 90 -30.02 6.29 2.87
CA GLY A 90 -29.31 7.56 2.72
C GLY A 90 -27.91 7.47 2.09
N TYR A 91 -27.61 6.45 1.30
CA TYR A 91 -26.42 6.51 0.44
C TYR A 91 -26.62 7.54 -0.67
N ASP A 92 -25.69 8.48 -0.79
CA ASP A 92 -25.69 9.49 -1.85
C ASP A 92 -25.55 8.82 -3.22
N ARG A 93 -24.66 7.82 -3.30
CA ARG A 93 -24.34 7.12 -4.54
C ARG A 93 -24.31 5.60 -4.36
N VAL A 94 -25.03 4.93 -5.26
CA VAL A 94 -24.99 3.47 -5.41
C VAL A 94 -24.27 3.14 -6.72
N GLN A 95 -23.20 2.38 -6.63
CA GLN A 95 -22.38 1.93 -7.76
C GLN A 95 -22.45 0.41 -7.87
N THR A 96 -22.25 -0.08 -9.09
CA THR A 96 -21.93 -1.49 -9.35
C THR A 96 -20.75 -1.62 -10.30
N VAL A 97 -19.99 -2.72 -10.14
CA VAL A 97 -18.98 -3.18 -11.12
C VAL A 97 -19.57 -4.39 -11.83
N THR A 98 -19.58 -4.38 -13.17
CA THR A 98 -20.30 -5.39 -13.94
C THR A 98 -19.59 -5.76 -15.25
N ASN A 99 -19.78 -7.03 -15.66
CA ASN A 99 -19.40 -7.47 -17.01
C ASN A 99 -20.39 -6.97 -18.09
N GLY A 100 -21.41 -6.21 -17.72
CA GLY A 100 -22.36 -5.58 -18.60
C GLY A 100 -23.36 -6.52 -19.29
N TYR A 101 -23.31 -7.82 -19.03
CA TYR A 101 -24.07 -8.81 -19.80
C TYR A 101 -25.58 -8.63 -19.65
N ARG A 102 -26.10 -8.43 -18.44
CA ARG A 102 -27.54 -8.23 -18.18
C ARG A 102 -28.03 -6.84 -18.56
N TYR A 103 -27.19 -5.83 -18.47
CA TYR A 103 -27.54 -4.44 -18.82
C TYR A 103 -27.72 -4.23 -20.33
N ALA A 104 -27.41 -5.25 -21.16
CA ALA A 104 -27.75 -5.27 -22.57
C ALA A 104 -29.25 -5.38 -22.83
N ASP A 105 -30.01 -5.87 -21.85
CA ASP A 105 -31.48 -5.84 -21.83
C ASP A 105 -31.96 -4.44 -21.45
N PRO A 106 -32.79 -3.75 -22.28
CA PRO A 106 -33.23 -2.40 -22.02
C PRO A 106 -34.15 -2.29 -20.81
N ASP A 107 -34.97 -3.31 -20.54
CA ASP A 107 -35.93 -3.27 -19.44
C ASP A 107 -35.26 -3.49 -18.11
N TYR A 108 -34.31 -4.42 -18.06
CA TYR A 108 -33.45 -4.63 -16.89
C TYR A 108 -32.60 -3.39 -16.57
N TYR A 109 -31.98 -2.79 -17.58
CA TYR A 109 -31.22 -1.55 -17.42
C TYR A 109 -32.12 -0.44 -16.86
N ARG A 110 -33.31 -0.21 -17.46
CA ARG A 110 -34.28 0.82 -16.98
C ARG A 110 -34.64 0.58 -15.53
N ALA A 111 -34.96 -0.67 -15.16
CA ALA A 111 -35.31 -1.02 -13.78
C ALA A 111 -34.17 -0.73 -12.77
N CYS A 112 -32.90 -0.93 -13.16
CA CYS A 112 -31.75 -0.57 -12.31
C CYS A 112 -31.66 0.95 -12.11
N MET A 113 -31.85 1.73 -13.16
CA MET A 113 -31.82 3.18 -13.07
C MET A 113 -33.01 3.73 -12.26
N ASP A 114 -34.21 3.17 -12.43
CA ASP A 114 -35.41 3.53 -11.67
C ASP A 114 -35.28 3.14 -10.18
N ALA A 115 -34.48 2.12 -9.87
CA ALA A 115 -34.12 1.75 -8.49
C ALA A 115 -33.14 2.72 -7.83
N GLY A 116 -32.47 3.60 -8.60
CA GLY A 116 -31.54 4.60 -8.10
C GLY A 116 -30.04 4.26 -8.29
N LEU A 117 -29.71 3.36 -9.24
CA LEU A 117 -28.30 3.11 -9.60
C LEU A 117 -27.70 4.37 -10.24
N GLY A 118 -26.69 4.96 -9.60
CA GLY A 118 -26.11 6.24 -10.03
C GLY A 118 -24.74 6.12 -10.68
N GLU A 119 -24.06 4.96 -10.57
CA GLU A 119 -22.74 4.77 -11.14
C GLU A 119 -22.55 3.32 -11.60
N ILE A 120 -22.00 3.15 -12.81
CA ILE A 120 -21.76 1.82 -13.39
C ILE A 120 -20.33 1.76 -13.90
N THR A 121 -19.55 0.80 -13.39
CA THR A 121 -18.24 0.47 -13.92
C THR A 121 -18.34 -0.77 -14.79
N PHE A 122 -18.01 -0.64 -16.07
CA PHE A 122 -18.06 -1.73 -17.05
C PHE A 122 -16.67 -2.35 -17.24
N SER A 123 -16.56 -3.66 -17.06
CA SER A 123 -15.32 -4.42 -17.18
C SER A 123 -15.03 -4.77 -18.64
N LEU A 124 -14.34 -3.87 -19.37
CA LEU A 124 -14.00 -4.01 -20.79
C LEU A 124 -12.51 -4.36 -20.94
N HIS A 125 -12.19 -5.60 -21.36
CA HIS A 125 -10.81 -6.11 -21.38
C HIS A 125 -10.22 -6.31 -22.79
N GLY A 126 -10.94 -5.97 -23.85
CA GLY A 126 -10.50 -6.08 -25.23
C GLY A 126 -11.20 -5.10 -26.14
N HIS A 127 -10.50 -4.62 -27.17
CA HIS A 127 -11.04 -3.71 -28.20
C HIS A 127 -11.76 -4.44 -29.32
N THR A 128 -11.67 -5.77 -29.37
CA THR A 128 -12.35 -6.64 -30.31
C THR A 128 -13.15 -7.71 -29.58
N ALA A 129 -14.17 -8.27 -30.28
CA ALA A 129 -14.97 -9.37 -29.76
C ALA A 129 -14.11 -10.62 -29.46
N GLU A 130 -13.13 -10.87 -30.30
CA GLU A 130 -12.23 -12.00 -30.15
C GLU A 130 -11.42 -11.91 -28.86
N LEU A 131 -10.72 -10.81 -28.64
CA LEU A 131 -9.90 -10.60 -27.43
C LEU A 131 -10.74 -10.58 -26.16
N HIS A 132 -11.83 -9.80 -26.15
CA HIS A 132 -12.66 -9.68 -24.95
C HIS A 132 -13.35 -11.00 -24.57
N ASN A 133 -13.93 -11.70 -25.56
CA ASN A 133 -14.59 -12.99 -25.31
C ASN A 133 -13.59 -14.06 -24.88
N HIS A 134 -12.36 -14.05 -25.44
CA HIS A 134 -11.29 -14.93 -25.01
C HIS A 134 -10.89 -14.68 -23.55
N LEU A 135 -10.62 -13.44 -23.17
CA LEU A 135 -10.22 -13.09 -21.81
C LEU A 135 -11.32 -13.38 -20.77
N THR A 136 -12.58 -13.15 -21.14
CA THR A 136 -13.73 -13.39 -20.26
C THR A 136 -14.25 -14.84 -20.32
N GLN A 137 -13.77 -15.65 -21.28
CA GLN A 137 -14.25 -17.02 -21.54
C GLN A 137 -15.78 -17.06 -21.72
N THR A 138 -16.33 -16.03 -22.38
CA THR A 138 -17.78 -15.86 -22.53
C THR A 138 -18.12 -15.44 -23.97
N PRO A 139 -18.62 -16.34 -24.80
CA PRO A 139 -19.04 -16.01 -26.16
C PRO A 139 -20.09 -14.91 -26.17
N GLY A 140 -19.91 -13.90 -27.02
CA GLY A 140 -20.83 -12.78 -27.21
C GLY A 140 -20.80 -11.71 -26.11
N ALA A 141 -19.92 -11.82 -25.09
CA ALA A 141 -19.77 -10.85 -24.02
C ALA A 141 -19.45 -9.44 -24.55
N PHE A 142 -18.54 -9.34 -25.52
CA PHE A 142 -18.18 -8.05 -26.14
C PHE A 142 -19.39 -7.30 -26.73
N LYS A 143 -20.22 -8.00 -27.51
CA LYS A 143 -21.43 -7.39 -28.09
C LYS A 143 -22.40 -6.89 -27.03
N ARG A 144 -22.52 -7.62 -25.93
CA ARG A 144 -23.43 -7.25 -24.82
C ARG A 144 -22.87 -6.08 -24.02
N ILE A 145 -21.60 -6.12 -23.60
CA ILE A 145 -21.02 -5.01 -22.85
C ILE A 145 -21.03 -3.72 -23.65
N MET A 146 -20.72 -3.75 -24.95
CA MET A 146 -20.77 -2.56 -25.80
C MET A 146 -22.18 -1.99 -25.92
N LYS A 147 -23.22 -2.84 -26.04
CA LYS A 147 -24.61 -2.38 -26.01
C LYS A 147 -24.95 -1.68 -24.70
N SER A 148 -24.52 -2.27 -23.59
CA SER A 148 -24.76 -1.74 -22.24
C SER A 148 -24.05 -0.42 -22.00
N LEU A 149 -22.80 -0.33 -22.40
CA LEU A 149 -21.96 0.86 -22.27
C LEU A 149 -22.54 2.03 -23.08
N ILE A 150 -22.87 1.80 -24.37
CA ILE A 150 -23.47 2.83 -25.22
C ILE A 150 -24.81 3.28 -24.67
N ARG A 151 -25.62 2.37 -24.13
CA ARG A 151 -26.91 2.72 -23.50
C ARG A 151 -26.71 3.62 -22.27
N ALA A 152 -25.78 3.27 -21.39
CA ALA A 152 -25.50 4.03 -20.18
C ALA A 152 -24.97 5.44 -20.50
N ILE A 153 -24.08 5.56 -21.49
CA ILE A 153 -23.54 6.86 -21.93
C ILE A 153 -24.64 7.76 -22.53
N ARG A 154 -25.62 7.16 -23.22
CA ARG A 154 -26.71 7.90 -23.87
C ARG A 154 -27.92 8.13 -22.99
N ASP A 155 -27.91 7.64 -21.76
CA ASP A 155 -29.04 7.80 -20.84
C ASP A 155 -29.17 9.28 -20.39
N PRO A 156 -30.31 9.97 -20.63
CA PRO A 156 -30.47 11.37 -20.26
C PRO A 156 -30.42 11.59 -18.73
N ARG A 157 -30.56 10.54 -17.92
CA ARG A 157 -30.42 10.61 -16.46
C ARG A 157 -28.95 10.82 -16.03
N GLY A 158 -27.98 10.63 -16.94
CA GLY A 158 -26.58 10.93 -16.75
C GLY A 158 -25.90 10.10 -15.64
N PRO A 159 -26.03 8.74 -15.62
CA PRO A 159 -25.25 7.96 -14.66
C PRO A 159 -23.76 8.18 -14.89
N ILE A 160 -22.95 8.09 -13.82
CA ILE A 160 -21.50 8.07 -13.97
C ILE A 160 -21.11 6.72 -14.58
N VAL A 161 -20.36 6.77 -15.68
CA VAL A 161 -19.95 5.58 -16.43
C VAL A 161 -18.44 5.50 -16.46
N ASN A 162 -17.91 4.45 -15.84
CA ASN A 162 -16.48 4.14 -15.81
C ASN A 162 -16.23 2.85 -16.60
N VAL A 163 -15.00 2.72 -17.13
CA VAL A 163 -14.52 1.46 -17.70
C VAL A 163 -13.34 0.98 -16.89
N ASP A 164 -13.42 -0.24 -16.37
CA ASP A 164 -12.27 -0.93 -15.78
C ASP A 164 -11.62 -1.89 -16.77
N VAL A 165 -10.27 -1.93 -16.73
CA VAL A 165 -9.48 -2.84 -17.54
C VAL A 165 -8.49 -3.57 -16.65
N VAL A 166 -8.62 -4.89 -16.51
CA VAL A 166 -7.56 -5.72 -15.93
C VAL A 166 -6.49 -5.94 -17.00
N ILE A 167 -5.38 -5.20 -16.87
CA ILE A 167 -4.26 -5.24 -17.80
C ILE A 167 -3.46 -6.51 -17.55
N ASN A 168 -3.24 -7.28 -18.63
CA ASN A 168 -2.53 -8.55 -18.63
C ASN A 168 -1.75 -8.71 -19.95
N LYS A 169 -0.96 -9.78 -20.07
CA LYS A 169 -0.11 -10.03 -21.25
C LYS A 169 -0.86 -10.00 -22.58
N GLN A 170 -2.13 -10.43 -22.61
CA GLN A 170 -2.92 -10.52 -23.82
C GLN A 170 -3.43 -9.15 -24.32
N ASN A 171 -3.60 -8.17 -23.41
CA ASN A 171 -4.21 -6.90 -23.77
C ASN A 171 -3.31 -5.67 -23.55
N VAL A 172 -2.18 -5.81 -22.84
CA VAL A 172 -1.29 -4.67 -22.55
C VAL A 172 -0.77 -3.99 -23.83
N GLY A 173 -0.39 -4.77 -24.85
CA GLY A 173 0.12 -4.24 -26.14
C GLY A 173 -0.93 -3.50 -26.98
N VAL A 174 -2.20 -3.59 -26.64
CA VAL A 174 -3.34 -2.94 -27.31
C VAL A 174 -4.21 -2.13 -26.35
N LEU A 175 -3.67 -1.77 -25.18
CA LEU A 175 -4.39 -1.03 -24.16
C LEU A 175 -4.88 0.32 -24.70
N ASP A 176 -4.07 1.00 -25.49
CA ASP A 176 -4.45 2.25 -26.14
C ASP A 176 -5.68 2.09 -27.05
N LYS A 177 -5.79 0.98 -27.79
CA LYS A 177 -6.97 0.70 -28.63
C LYS A 177 -8.23 0.39 -27.81
N ILE A 178 -8.08 -0.25 -26.65
CA ILE A 178 -9.22 -0.49 -25.73
C ILE A 178 -9.75 0.85 -25.20
N VAL A 179 -8.85 1.72 -24.78
CA VAL A 179 -9.21 3.05 -24.26
C VAL A 179 -9.77 3.93 -25.37
N GLU A 180 -9.16 3.93 -26.57
CA GLU A 180 -9.66 4.66 -27.76
C GLU A 180 -11.08 4.22 -28.13
N LEU A 181 -11.37 2.90 -28.11
CA LEU A 181 -12.72 2.39 -28.34
C LEU A 181 -13.72 2.93 -27.30
N ALA A 182 -13.38 2.91 -26.02
CA ALA A 182 -14.26 3.41 -24.96
C ALA A 182 -14.45 4.94 -25.05
N ILE A 183 -13.41 5.70 -25.38
CA ILE A 183 -13.48 7.15 -25.64
C ILE A 183 -14.39 7.44 -26.84
N SER A 184 -14.34 6.63 -27.90
CA SER A 184 -15.15 6.83 -29.11
C SER A 184 -16.67 6.74 -28.84
N VAL A 185 -17.07 6.02 -27.79
CA VAL A 185 -18.48 5.93 -27.36
C VAL A 185 -18.85 6.92 -26.25
N GLY A 186 -17.87 7.68 -25.74
CA GLY A 186 -18.12 8.78 -24.78
C GLY A 186 -17.60 8.56 -23.35
N VAL A 187 -16.86 7.49 -23.08
CA VAL A 187 -16.27 7.25 -21.77
C VAL A 187 -15.15 8.26 -21.50
N THR A 188 -15.12 8.79 -20.27
CA THR A 188 -14.11 9.76 -19.83
C THR A 188 -13.36 9.33 -18.57
N GLU A 189 -13.80 8.27 -17.90
CA GLU A 189 -13.18 7.80 -16.66
C GLU A 189 -12.81 6.31 -16.78
N PHE A 190 -11.56 6.00 -16.42
CA PHE A 190 -10.97 4.67 -16.57
C PHE A 190 -10.33 4.21 -15.26
N ASP A 191 -10.58 2.97 -14.87
CA ASP A 191 -9.89 2.28 -13.79
C ASP A 191 -8.99 1.19 -14.39
N LEU A 192 -7.68 1.43 -14.38
CA LEU A 192 -6.68 0.57 -14.96
C LEU A 192 -6.02 -0.28 -13.87
N LEU A 193 -6.30 -1.58 -13.89
CA LEU A 193 -5.86 -2.51 -12.87
C LEU A 193 -4.71 -3.38 -13.40
N HIS A 194 -3.57 -3.38 -12.70
CA HIS A 194 -2.56 -4.39 -12.96
C HIS A 194 -3.05 -5.76 -12.51
N VAL A 195 -2.79 -6.80 -13.33
CA VAL A 195 -3.19 -8.17 -13.01
C VAL A 195 -2.55 -8.65 -11.70
N ILE A 196 -3.36 -9.21 -10.81
CA ILE A 196 -2.87 -9.73 -9.52
C ILE A 196 -2.45 -11.19 -9.68
N PRO A 197 -1.28 -11.60 -9.14
CA PRO A 197 -0.76 -12.96 -9.28
C PRO A 197 -1.45 -13.95 -8.35
N GLN A 198 -2.77 -14.08 -8.45
CA GLN A 198 -3.59 -14.97 -7.62
C GLN A 198 -4.68 -15.66 -8.43
N SER A 199 -5.16 -16.79 -7.92
CA SER A 199 -6.29 -17.54 -8.45
C SER A 199 -6.12 -17.84 -9.95
N ASN A 200 -7.13 -17.58 -10.81
CA ASN A 200 -7.04 -17.84 -12.24
C ASN A 200 -5.86 -17.11 -12.92
N ALA A 201 -5.54 -15.89 -12.51
CA ALA A 201 -4.41 -15.18 -13.10
C ALA A 201 -3.08 -15.90 -12.87
N TYR A 202 -2.91 -16.52 -11.71
CA TYR A 202 -1.72 -17.33 -11.44
C TYR A 202 -1.77 -18.70 -12.14
N ASP A 203 -2.93 -19.34 -12.17
CA ASP A 203 -3.12 -20.60 -12.88
C ASP A 203 -2.82 -20.46 -14.40
N ASN A 204 -3.14 -19.28 -14.97
CA ASN A 204 -2.88 -18.93 -16.36
C ASN A 204 -1.66 -17.96 -16.52
N ARG A 205 -0.71 -17.97 -15.59
CA ARG A 205 0.35 -16.96 -15.51
C ARG A 205 1.16 -16.75 -16.79
N HIS A 206 1.39 -17.80 -17.57
CA HIS A 206 2.11 -17.72 -18.84
C HIS A 206 1.40 -16.84 -19.88
N GLU A 207 0.07 -16.74 -19.77
CA GLU A 207 -0.78 -15.89 -20.61
C GLU A 207 -1.14 -14.56 -19.97
N MET A 208 -1.02 -14.45 -18.63
CA MET A 208 -1.48 -13.29 -17.88
C MET A 208 -0.35 -12.35 -17.46
N PHE A 209 0.82 -12.89 -17.07
CA PHE A 209 1.91 -12.05 -16.59
C PHE A 209 2.76 -11.52 -17.74
N TYR A 210 3.20 -10.30 -17.62
CA TYR A 210 4.03 -9.59 -18.58
C TYR A 210 5.11 -8.78 -17.84
N ASP A 211 6.18 -8.45 -18.53
CA ASP A 211 7.14 -7.46 -18.04
C ASP A 211 6.65 -6.06 -18.44
N PRO A 212 6.22 -5.22 -17.49
CA PRO A 212 5.73 -3.88 -17.82
C PRO A 212 6.74 -2.99 -18.49
N GLU A 213 8.05 -3.23 -18.33
CA GLU A 213 9.08 -2.41 -18.97
C GLU A 213 9.06 -2.54 -20.49
N GLU A 214 8.69 -3.71 -21.00
CA GLU A 214 8.51 -3.92 -22.45
C GLU A 214 7.34 -3.07 -23.01
N TYR A 215 6.37 -2.71 -22.16
CA TYR A 215 5.13 -2.04 -22.54
C TYR A 215 5.01 -0.59 -22.02
N LEU A 216 6.06 -0.05 -21.40
CA LEU A 216 6.04 1.33 -20.89
C LEU A 216 5.58 2.36 -21.94
N PRO A 217 5.96 2.29 -23.21
CA PRO A 217 5.48 3.26 -24.22
C PRO A 217 3.95 3.26 -24.36
N VAL A 218 3.31 2.09 -24.39
CA VAL A 218 1.84 1.96 -24.52
C VAL A 218 1.16 2.37 -23.21
N LEU A 219 1.67 1.91 -22.07
CA LEU A 219 1.16 2.28 -20.75
C LEU A 219 1.22 3.80 -20.55
N HIS A 220 2.36 4.42 -20.82
CA HIS A 220 2.52 5.87 -20.67
C HIS A 220 1.69 6.67 -21.69
N LYS A 221 1.46 6.16 -22.91
CA LYS A 221 0.54 6.79 -23.87
C LYS A 221 -0.86 6.93 -23.25
N VAL A 222 -1.36 5.86 -22.63
CA VAL A 222 -2.68 5.85 -21.99
C VAL A 222 -2.68 6.68 -20.71
N PHE A 223 -1.67 6.54 -19.84
CA PHE A 223 -1.60 7.25 -18.58
C PHE A 223 -1.54 8.78 -18.75
N ARG A 224 -0.90 9.26 -19.84
CA ARG A 224 -0.86 10.70 -20.17
C ARG A 224 -2.23 11.31 -20.42
N LEU A 225 -3.25 10.53 -20.73
CA LEU A 225 -4.63 11.04 -20.84
C LEU A 225 -5.09 11.73 -19.54
N ASN A 226 -4.55 11.33 -18.38
CA ASN A 226 -4.83 11.98 -17.10
C ASN A 226 -4.42 13.46 -17.04
N ARG A 227 -3.55 13.92 -17.94
CA ARG A 227 -3.14 15.33 -18.05
C ARG A 227 -4.14 16.15 -18.85
N HIS A 228 -5.07 15.51 -19.54
CA HIS A 228 -6.11 16.16 -20.31
C HIS A 228 -7.35 16.36 -19.41
N PRO A 229 -7.92 17.58 -19.28
CA PRO A 229 -8.98 17.92 -18.31
C PRO A 229 -10.27 17.10 -18.49
N ARG A 230 -10.48 16.51 -19.67
CA ARG A 230 -11.66 15.70 -19.96
C ARG A 230 -11.57 14.29 -19.37
N PHE A 231 -10.36 13.76 -19.12
CA PHE A 231 -10.19 12.36 -18.76
C PHE A 231 -9.70 12.19 -17.32
N VAL A 232 -10.19 11.14 -16.68
CA VAL A 232 -9.72 10.70 -15.37
C VAL A 232 -9.20 9.27 -15.49
N ILE A 233 -7.93 9.07 -15.16
CA ILE A 233 -7.31 7.76 -15.10
C ILE A 233 -7.05 7.41 -13.64
N TRP A 234 -7.59 6.30 -13.20
CA TRP A 234 -7.25 5.65 -11.94
C TRP A 234 -6.35 4.47 -12.24
N THR A 235 -5.26 4.31 -11.50
CA THR A 235 -4.43 3.11 -11.54
C THR A 235 -4.61 2.32 -10.26
N ASN A 236 -4.71 1.01 -10.38
CA ASN A 236 -4.82 0.11 -9.26
C ASN A 236 -3.73 -0.96 -9.34
N ARG A 237 -3.02 -1.16 -8.23
CA ARG A 237 -2.07 -2.25 -8.01
C ARG A 237 -0.83 -2.22 -8.92
N PHE A 238 -0.53 -1.07 -9.50
CA PHE A 238 0.72 -0.91 -10.23
C PHE A 238 1.90 -0.77 -9.27
N PRO A 239 2.98 -1.52 -9.47
CA PRO A 239 4.25 -1.23 -8.82
C PRO A 239 4.72 0.20 -9.14
N VAL A 240 5.14 0.91 -8.10
CA VAL A 240 5.48 2.34 -8.15
C VAL A 240 6.52 2.68 -9.23
N PRO A 241 7.60 1.88 -9.45
CA PRO A 241 8.61 2.22 -10.45
C PRO A 241 8.07 2.39 -11.87
N TRP A 242 6.99 1.72 -12.23
CA TRP A 242 6.40 1.76 -13.58
C TRP A 242 5.56 3.02 -13.84
N LEU A 243 5.30 3.80 -12.79
CA LEU A 243 4.60 5.08 -12.87
C LEU A 243 5.57 6.28 -12.88
N GLU A 244 6.85 6.06 -13.17
CA GLU A 244 7.84 7.13 -13.27
C GLU A 244 7.44 8.13 -14.36
N GLY A 245 7.42 9.41 -14.00
CA GLY A 245 6.91 10.51 -14.84
C GLY A 245 5.39 10.63 -14.87
N MET A 246 4.67 9.75 -14.14
CA MET A 246 3.22 9.71 -13.96
C MET A 246 2.88 9.50 -12.47
N GLU A 247 3.65 10.11 -11.58
CA GLU A 247 3.53 9.90 -10.14
C GLU A 247 2.20 10.37 -9.57
N ASP A 248 1.50 11.26 -10.28
CA ASP A 248 0.11 11.65 -10.00
C ASP A 248 -0.89 10.48 -10.11
N LEU A 249 -0.49 9.38 -10.73
CA LEU A 249 -1.25 8.13 -10.80
C LEU A 249 -0.89 7.13 -9.72
N ILE A 250 0.15 7.36 -8.91
CA ILE A 250 0.48 6.44 -7.82
C ILE A 250 -0.68 6.40 -6.83
N GLN A 251 -1.25 5.22 -6.69
CA GLN A 251 -2.36 4.95 -5.79
C GLN A 251 -2.02 5.33 -4.34
N ASP A 252 -3.01 5.82 -3.59
CA ASP A 252 -2.86 6.03 -2.15
C ASP A 252 -2.33 4.76 -1.47
N PRO A 253 -1.19 4.82 -0.76
CA PRO A 253 -0.60 3.66 -0.08
C PRO A 253 -1.55 2.93 0.85
N HIS A 254 -2.54 3.62 1.44
CA HIS A 254 -3.54 3.00 2.32
C HIS A 254 -4.45 2.00 1.61
N LYS A 255 -4.53 2.04 0.28
CA LYS A 255 -5.23 1.00 -0.51
C LYS A 255 -4.64 -0.40 -0.32
N MET A 256 -3.38 -0.49 0.08
CA MET A 256 -2.76 -1.74 0.49
C MET A 256 -3.49 -2.39 1.68
N LEU A 257 -4.06 -1.60 2.59
CA LEU A 257 -4.81 -2.11 3.75
C LEU A 257 -5.99 -2.99 3.35
N ASP A 258 -6.66 -2.66 2.24
CA ASP A 258 -7.78 -3.47 1.72
C ASP A 258 -7.31 -4.86 1.31
N GLU A 259 -6.17 -4.94 0.61
CA GLU A 259 -5.57 -6.22 0.17
C GLU A 259 -5.00 -7.03 1.36
N VAL A 260 -4.37 -6.37 2.31
CA VAL A 260 -3.88 -7.00 3.55
C VAL A 260 -5.05 -7.55 4.35
N ASN A 261 -6.16 -6.79 4.47
CA ASN A 261 -7.37 -7.26 5.15
C ASN A 261 -8.01 -8.46 4.44
N GLY A 262 -8.04 -8.46 3.12
CA GLY A 262 -8.49 -9.62 2.33
C GLY A 262 -7.66 -10.90 2.60
N ARG A 263 -6.42 -10.75 3.02
CA ARG A 263 -5.48 -11.84 3.34
C ARG A 263 -5.19 -11.99 4.83
N ARG A 264 -5.98 -11.36 5.69
CA ARG A 264 -5.72 -11.28 7.14
C ARG A 264 -5.47 -12.63 7.81
N PHE A 265 -6.15 -13.69 7.38
CA PHE A 265 -5.94 -15.03 7.94
C PHE A 265 -4.57 -15.60 7.56
N MET A 266 -4.13 -15.43 6.33
CA MET A 266 -2.79 -15.85 5.88
C MET A 266 -1.71 -15.05 6.62
N VAL A 267 -1.88 -13.74 6.71
CA VAL A 267 -0.96 -12.84 7.42
C VAL A 267 -0.92 -13.18 8.90
N ARG A 268 -2.09 -13.40 9.54
CA ARG A 268 -2.15 -13.83 10.94
C ARG A 268 -1.43 -15.14 11.17
N ASN A 269 -1.69 -16.14 10.34
CA ASN A 269 -1.03 -17.43 10.43
C ASN A 269 0.49 -17.32 10.26
N TYR A 270 0.96 -16.46 9.35
CA TYR A 270 2.38 -16.19 9.18
C TYR A 270 3.00 -15.55 10.44
N LEU A 271 2.37 -14.52 11.00
CA LEU A 271 2.85 -13.85 12.22
C LEU A 271 2.86 -14.81 13.42
N ASP A 272 1.84 -15.64 13.57
CA ASP A 272 1.68 -16.53 14.73
C ASP A 272 2.51 -17.82 14.65
N THR A 273 2.89 -18.27 13.45
CA THR A 273 3.55 -19.58 13.28
C THR A 273 4.86 -19.51 12.50
N GLY A 274 5.18 -18.38 11.88
CA GLY A 274 6.31 -18.25 10.95
C GLY A 274 6.14 -19.05 9.65
N ARG A 275 4.96 -19.68 9.43
CA ARG A 275 4.70 -20.45 8.22
C ARG A 275 4.66 -19.52 7.00
N LYS A 276 5.52 -19.80 6.02
CA LYS A 276 5.60 -19.03 4.77
C LYS A 276 4.21 -18.84 4.14
N LEU A 277 3.93 -17.63 3.67
CA LEU A 277 2.72 -17.36 2.89
C LEU A 277 2.74 -18.16 1.59
N ASP A 278 1.68 -18.89 1.29
CA ASP A 278 1.59 -19.73 0.09
C ASP A 278 1.79 -18.96 -1.23
N CYS A 279 1.50 -17.66 -1.23
CA CYS A 279 1.66 -16.80 -2.40
C CYS A 279 3.07 -16.16 -2.51
N ARG A 280 3.99 -16.41 -1.54
CA ARG A 280 5.31 -15.79 -1.53
C ARG A 280 6.31 -16.63 -2.32
N GLU A 281 6.30 -16.45 -3.62
CA GLU A 281 7.08 -17.18 -4.60
C GLU A 281 7.79 -16.23 -5.56
N SER A 282 8.94 -16.66 -6.12
CA SER A 282 9.76 -15.87 -7.05
C SER A 282 9.01 -15.44 -8.31
N GLU A 283 8.09 -16.27 -8.80
CA GLU A 283 7.25 -15.97 -9.97
C GLU A 283 6.08 -15.03 -9.66
N ARG A 284 5.65 -14.91 -8.39
CA ARG A 284 4.48 -14.13 -7.98
C ARG A 284 4.84 -12.75 -7.45
N CYS A 285 5.86 -12.70 -6.57
CA CYS A 285 6.20 -11.48 -5.84
C CYS A 285 6.56 -10.29 -6.73
N PRO A 286 7.24 -10.44 -7.90
CA PRO A 286 7.51 -9.33 -8.81
C PRO A 286 6.26 -8.64 -9.35
N HIS A 287 5.14 -9.36 -9.44
CA HIS A 287 3.86 -8.84 -9.92
C HIS A 287 2.90 -8.42 -8.79
N CYS A 288 3.34 -8.53 -7.53
CA CYS A 288 2.49 -8.30 -6.37
C CYS A 288 2.75 -6.94 -5.74
N PHE A 289 1.79 -6.03 -5.82
CA PHE A 289 1.94 -4.69 -5.31
C PHE A 289 2.06 -4.61 -3.77
N ILE A 290 1.62 -5.63 -3.03
CA ILE A 290 1.82 -5.71 -1.57
C ILE A 290 3.10 -6.47 -1.16
N ALA A 291 3.96 -6.87 -2.09
CA ALA A 291 5.23 -7.50 -1.77
C ALA A 291 6.09 -6.68 -0.79
N PRO A 292 6.17 -5.33 -0.89
CA PRO A 292 6.91 -4.51 0.08
C PRO A 292 6.40 -4.65 1.52
N PHE A 293 5.09 -4.85 1.72
CA PHE A 293 4.54 -5.11 3.05
C PHE A 293 4.96 -6.48 3.59
N CYS A 294 5.01 -7.50 2.73
CA CYS A 294 5.53 -8.81 3.14
C CYS A 294 6.99 -8.73 3.58
N ASP A 295 7.82 -7.93 2.88
CA ASP A 295 9.21 -7.70 3.27
C ASP A 295 9.32 -6.94 4.60
N THR A 296 8.37 -6.06 4.88
CA THR A 296 8.27 -5.38 6.18
C THR A 296 7.91 -6.36 7.30
N MET A 297 6.97 -7.27 7.10
CA MET A 297 6.67 -8.32 8.07
C MET A 297 7.92 -9.14 8.40
N ASP A 298 8.65 -9.58 7.38
CA ASP A 298 9.88 -10.34 7.57
C ASP A 298 10.92 -9.58 8.40
N ARG A 299 11.17 -8.32 8.04
CA ARG A 299 12.13 -7.45 8.76
C ARG A 299 11.71 -7.18 10.20
N THR A 300 10.41 -7.03 10.45
CA THR A 300 9.88 -6.83 11.80
C THR A 300 10.11 -8.06 12.67
N ILE A 301 9.78 -9.25 12.17
CA ILE A 301 9.99 -10.51 12.89
C ILE A 301 11.49 -10.73 13.15
N ASP A 302 12.35 -10.50 12.16
CA ASP A 302 13.80 -10.63 12.32
C ASP A 302 14.33 -9.66 13.39
N ALA A 303 13.89 -8.41 13.36
CA ALA A 303 14.30 -7.40 14.32
C ALA A 303 13.86 -7.75 15.75
N GLN A 304 12.62 -8.25 15.92
CA GLN A 304 12.14 -8.74 17.20
C GLN A 304 12.98 -9.93 17.70
N SER A 305 13.23 -10.90 16.84
CA SER A 305 13.98 -12.12 17.20
C SER A 305 15.45 -11.85 17.55
N ARG A 306 16.04 -10.80 16.98
CA ARG A 306 17.45 -10.39 17.22
C ARG A 306 17.57 -9.32 18.29
N ASN A 307 16.50 -8.90 18.95
CA ASN A 307 16.49 -7.76 19.88
C ASN A 307 17.11 -6.50 19.28
N ALA A 308 16.66 -6.13 18.07
CA ALA A 308 17.27 -5.09 17.25
C ALA A 308 16.36 -3.89 17.02
N PHE A 309 15.46 -3.60 17.95
CA PHE A 309 14.73 -2.35 17.99
C PHE A 309 15.44 -1.34 18.89
N ASP A 310 15.25 -0.05 18.60
CA ASP A 310 16.00 1.04 19.23
C ASP A 310 15.14 1.86 20.18
N VAL A 311 13.88 2.16 19.78
CA VAL A 311 13.03 3.13 20.44
C VAL A 311 11.63 2.59 20.67
N TRP A 312 11.13 2.72 21.89
CA TRP A 312 9.72 2.56 22.22
C TRP A 312 9.03 3.91 22.14
N THR A 313 8.19 4.11 21.13
CA THR A 313 7.45 5.36 20.96
C THR A 313 6.17 5.30 21.77
N LEU A 314 5.96 6.30 22.59
CA LEU A 314 4.74 6.48 23.36
C LEU A 314 3.77 7.36 22.56
N PRO A 315 2.48 6.99 22.46
CA PRO A 315 1.48 7.72 21.66
C PRO A 315 1.29 9.17 22.13
N ASP A 316 1.32 9.33 23.45
CA ASP A 316 1.30 10.59 24.15
C ASP A 316 2.33 10.52 25.30
N GLY A 317 2.84 11.61 25.76
CA GLY A 317 3.76 11.66 26.90
C GLY A 317 3.07 11.47 28.26
N SER A 318 1.86 10.92 28.29
CA SER A 318 1.09 10.78 29.52
C SER A 318 1.74 9.80 30.52
N PRO A 319 1.62 10.05 31.84
CA PRO A 319 2.09 9.12 32.86
C PRO A 319 1.51 7.71 32.70
N GLU A 320 0.27 7.60 32.22
CA GLU A 320 -0.43 6.35 31.97
C GLU A 320 0.24 5.55 30.85
N SER A 321 0.60 6.21 29.74
CA SER A 321 1.31 5.58 28.60
C SER A 321 2.69 5.10 29.01
N ILE A 322 3.40 5.85 29.84
CA ILE A 322 4.73 5.46 30.37
C ILE A 322 4.58 4.29 31.34
N ALA A 323 3.63 4.34 32.26
CA ALA A 323 3.37 3.27 33.21
C ALA A 323 2.91 1.97 32.54
N ALA A 324 2.23 2.06 31.40
CA ALA A 324 1.79 0.93 30.61
C ALA A 324 2.92 0.31 29.76
N ALA A 325 4.08 0.96 29.65
CA ALA A 325 5.21 0.41 28.90
C ALA A 325 5.74 -0.87 29.56
N PRO A 326 6.10 -1.89 28.79
CA PRO A 326 6.68 -3.11 29.34
C PRO A 326 7.96 -2.85 30.11
N THR A 327 8.13 -3.52 31.25
CA THR A 327 9.35 -3.44 32.06
C THR A 327 9.91 -4.83 32.29
N PRO A 328 11.12 -5.20 31.75
CA PRO A 328 11.98 -4.36 30.91
C PRO A 328 11.40 -4.10 29.51
N LEU A 329 11.91 -3.07 28.81
CA LEU A 329 11.52 -2.79 27.44
C LEU A 329 11.86 -3.99 26.54
N PRO A 330 10.94 -4.38 25.62
CA PRO A 330 11.10 -5.58 24.79
C PRO A 330 12.05 -5.37 23.61
N PHE A 331 12.49 -6.47 23.02
CA PHE A 331 13.16 -6.51 21.72
C PHE A 331 14.43 -5.67 21.59
N GLY A 332 15.17 -5.51 22.71
CA GLY A 332 16.42 -4.77 22.73
C GLY A 332 16.29 -3.25 22.84
N ILE A 333 15.09 -2.75 22.98
CA ILE A 333 14.83 -1.31 23.10
C ILE A 333 15.49 -0.74 24.36
N THR A 334 16.21 0.38 24.19
CA THR A 334 16.96 1.04 25.25
C THR A 334 16.56 2.49 25.47
N ARG A 335 15.57 3.00 24.74
CA ARG A 335 15.10 4.39 24.91
C ARG A 335 13.60 4.55 24.69
N PHE A 336 13.03 5.55 25.34
CA PHE A 336 11.71 6.07 25.05
C PHE A 336 11.78 7.21 24.05
N GLY A 337 10.80 7.27 23.12
CA GLY A 337 10.55 8.42 22.27
C GLY A 337 9.28 9.12 22.73
N LEU A 338 9.39 10.36 23.15
CA LEU A 338 8.29 11.20 23.66
C LEU A 338 8.11 12.44 22.79
N SER A 339 6.86 12.85 22.61
CA SER A 339 6.50 14.16 22.06
C SER A 339 5.71 14.93 23.11
N LEU A 340 6.20 16.08 23.53
CA LEU A 340 5.61 16.92 24.59
C LEU A 340 5.45 18.35 24.06
N ASP A 341 4.52 19.10 24.66
CA ASP A 341 4.36 20.51 24.30
C ASP A 341 5.43 21.37 24.98
N GLN A 342 5.72 21.11 26.24
CA GLN A 342 6.63 21.91 27.05
C GLN A 342 7.49 21.06 28.00
N TRP A 343 8.64 21.63 28.42
CA TRP A 343 9.57 20.99 29.35
C TRP A 343 8.95 20.55 30.67
N HIS A 344 8.01 21.33 31.24
CA HIS A 344 7.46 21.03 32.55
C HIS A 344 6.66 19.73 32.62
N GLU A 345 6.14 19.25 31.47
CA GLU A 345 5.44 17.96 31.38
C GLU A 345 6.39 16.79 31.70
N LEU A 346 7.69 16.99 31.48
CA LEU A 346 8.71 15.99 31.79
C LEU A 346 8.84 15.72 33.28
N ALA A 347 8.36 16.63 34.17
CA ALA A 347 8.36 16.42 35.62
C ALA A 347 7.51 15.22 36.07
N HIS A 348 6.55 14.82 35.25
CA HIS A 348 5.67 13.67 35.49
C HIS A 348 6.18 12.36 34.88
N VAL A 349 7.29 12.42 34.14
CA VAL A 349 7.87 11.28 33.42
C VAL A 349 8.90 10.56 34.29
N THR A 350 8.64 9.32 34.65
CA THR A 350 9.62 8.45 35.31
C THR A 350 10.32 7.59 34.28
N VAL A 351 11.59 7.87 34.01
CA VAL A 351 12.42 7.06 33.10
C VAL A 351 13.11 5.96 33.92
N PRO A 352 12.94 4.67 33.58
CA PRO A 352 13.64 3.59 34.25
C PRO A 352 15.16 3.73 34.11
N ASN A 353 15.90 3.27 35.12
CA ASN A 353 17.36 3.29 35.11
C ASN A 353 17.92 2.56 33.89
N GLY A 354 18.85 3.21 33.19
CA GLY A 354 19.50 2.66 31.99
C GLY A 354 18.69 2.82 30.69
N VAL A 355 17.51 3.45 30.75
CA VAL A 355 16.71 3.78 29.56
C VAL A 355 17.00 5.22 29.15
N GLY A 356 17.37 5.42 27.88
CA GLY A 356 17.53 6.75 27.29
C GLY A 356 16.20 7.42 27.00
N LEU A 357 16.23 8.73 26.82
CA LEU A 357 15.07 9.55 26.48
C LEU A 357 15.34 10.33 25.19
N GLU A 358 14.56 10.06 24.15
CA GLU A 358 14.48 10.87 22.94
C GLU A 358 13.25 11.77 23.03
N LEU A 359 13.46 13.09 22.95
CA LEU A 359 12.44 14.07 23.20
C LEU A 359 12.22 14.98 21.98
N THR A 360 10.97 15.08 21.56
CA THR A 360 10.47 16.11 20.64
C THR A 360 9.61 17.07 21.44
N LEU A 361 9.87 18.37 21.33
CA LEU A 361 9.10 19.42 22.01
C LEU A 361 8.37 20.28 20.99
N ALA A 362 7.16 20.73 21.28
CA ALA A 362 6.47 21.70 20.42
C ALA A 362 7.10 23.11 20.57
N GLN A 363 7.60 23.43 21.75
CA GLN A 363 8.25 24.72 22.03
C GLN A 363 9.72 24.53 22.42
N PRO A 364 10.68 25.16 21.72
CA PRO A 364 12.08 25.12 22.10
C PRO A 364 12.32 25.91 23.39
N GLY A 365 13.43 25.59 24.04
CA GLY A 365 13.86 26.31 25.25
C GLY A 365 15.13 25.71 25.83
N PRO A 366 15.76 26.39 26.80
CA PRO A 366 16.91 25.85 27.51
C PRO A 366 16.50 24.62 28.31
N ILE A 367 17.42 23.67 28.41
CA ILE A 367 17.19 22.42 29.18
C ILE A 367 17.09 22.77 30.67
N PRO A 368 15.94 22.55 31.36
CA PRO A 368 15.79 22.90 32.74
C PRO A 368 16.62 21.98 33.65
N SER A 369 17.18 22.53 34.71
CA SER A 369 17.78 21.74 35.80
C SER A 369 16.71 21.04 36.64
N GLY A 370 17.00 19.80 37.06
CA GLY A 370 16.10 19.05 37.98
C GLY A 370 15.03 18.21 37.30
N LEU A 371 14.95 18.20 35.98
CA LEU A 371 14.13 17.27 35.20
C LEU A 371 14.96 16.09 34.69
N PRO A 372 14.32 14.96 34.28
CA PRO A 372 15.03 13.90 33.58
C PRO A 372 15.77 14.44 32.35
N THR A 373 17.07 14.19 32.28
CA THR A 373 17.90 14.68 31.17
C THR A 373 17.67 13.82 29.92
N PRO A 374 17.25 14.39 28.77
CA PRO A 374 17.15 13.64 27.55
C PRO A 374 18.53 13.20 27.06
N THR A 375 18.61 12.02 26.45
CA THR A 375 19.80 11.56 25.75
C THR A 375 19.83 12.06 24.29
N THR A 376 18.67 12.39 23.77
CA THR A 376 18.49 12.89 22.40
C THR A 376 17.40 13.93 22.32
N LEU A 377 17.66 15.04 21.66
CA LEU A 377 16.67 16.07 21.31
C LEU A 377 16.41 16.08 19.82
N VAL A 378 15.14 16.21 19.42
CA VAL A 378 14.73 16.24 18.02
C VAL A 378 14.36 17.67 17.62
N ALA A 379 15.21 18.30 16.80
CA ALA A 379 14.99 19.63 16.24
C ALA A 379 14.22 19.54 14.92
N ASP A 380 12.96 19.95 14.91
CA ASP A 380 12.06 19.90 13.75
C ASP A 380 11.66 21.29 13.21
N THR A 381 12.10 22.37 13.84
CA THR A 381 11.92 23.76 13.41
C THR A 381 13.24 24.54 13.43
N ALA A 382 13.29 25.67 12.75
CA ALA A 382 14.42 26.60 12.81
C ALA A 382 14.69 27.11 14.23
N ASP A 383 13.62 27.34 15.02
CA ASP A 383 13.72 27.77 16.42
C ASP A 383 14.35 26.70 17.30
N HIS A 384 14.04 25.40 17.08
CA HIS A 384 14.73 24.31 17.75
C HIS A 384 16.21 24.25 17.39
N CYS A 385 16.54 24.44 16.10
CA CYS A 385 17.94 24.50 15.68
C CYS A 385 18.67 25.67 16.36
N ALA A 386 18.06 26.84 16.41
CA ALA A 386 18.62 28.02 17.07
C ALA A 386 18.82 27.79 18.57
N ALA A 387 17.87 27.15 19.24
CA ALA A 387 17.93 26.89 20.68
C ALA A 387 19.00 25.84 21.05
N TRP A 388 19.17 24.79 20.25
CA TRP A 388 19.98 23.63 20.62
C TRP A 388 21.31 23.50 19.85
N LEU A 389 21.45 24.18 18.70
CA LEU A 389 22.71 24.30 17.95
C LEU A 389 23.28 25.73 18.01
N GLY A 390 22.79 26.56 18.95
CA GLY A 390 23.21 27.94 19.14
C GLY A 390 24.62 28.08 19.75
N GLU A 391 24.79 29.00 20.73
CA GLU A 391 26.11 29.35 21.26
C GLU A 391 26.77 28.27 22.10
N ALA A 392 25.99 27.44 22.80
CA ALA A 392 26.52 26.34 23.61
C ALA A 392 25.76 25.04 23.29
N LEU A 393 26.48 24.02 22.79
CA LEU A 393 25.93 22.69 22.61
C LEU A 393 25.63 22.05 23.96
N PRO A 394 24.48 21.38 24.13
CA PRO A 394 24.18 20.61 25.33
C PRO A 394 25.20 19.49 25.50
N SER A 395 25.92 19.47 26.64
CA SER A 395 26.92 18.44 26.89
C SER A 395 26.28 17.05 27.06
N GLY A 396 26.74 16.06 26.28
CA GLY A 396 26.30 14.68 26.39
C GLY A 396 24.91 14.39 25.84
N ILE A 397 24.34 15.30 25.05
CA ILE A 397 23.03 15.12 24.41
C ILE A 397 23.20 15.13 22.90
N ASP A 398 22.65 14.10 22.25
CA ASP A 398 22.61 14.02 20.79
C ASP A 398 21.48 14.89 20.22
N ILE A 399 21.76 15.64 19.16
CA ILE A 399 20.77 16.44 18.43
C ILE A 399 20.44 15.75 17.12
N VAL A 400 19.17 15.42 16.92
CA VAL A 400 18.65 14.92 15.63
C VAL A 400 17.87 16.03 14.95
N VAL A 401 18.40 16.57 13.87
CA VAL A 401 17.71 17.59 13.09
C VAL A 401 16.86 16.93 12.02
N HIS A 402 15.55 17.14 12.07
CA HIS A 402 14.64 16.72 11.00
C HIS A 402 14.83 17.62 9.78
N LEU A 403 15.21 17.03 8.65
CA LEU A 403 15.38 17.74 7.39
C LEU A 403 14.01 18.14 6.82
N ASN A 404 13.71 19.43 6.82
CA ASN A 404 12.44 19.95 6.35
C ASN A 404 12.55 21.39 5.84
N GLN A 405 11.42 21.96 5.41
CA GLN A 405 11.37 23.33 4.86
C GLN A 405 11.74 24.42 5.86
N SER A 406 11.67 24.16 7.17
CA SER A 406 12.06 25.11 8.22
C SER A 406 13.53 24.98 8.59
N THR A 407 14.02 23.77 8.79
CA THR A 407 15.37 23.50 9.30
C THR A 407 16.46 23.60 8.22
N ALA A 408 16.14 23.24 6.98
CA ALA A 408 17.13 23.23 5.89
C ALA A 408 17.70 24.63 5.58
N PRO A 409 16.89 25.70 5.43
CA PRO A 409 17.42 27.05 5.26
C PRO A 409 18.29 27.48 6.43
N TRP A 410 17.85 27.21 7.66
CA TRP A 410 18.61 27.55 8.87
C TRP A 410 19.99 26.86 8.90
N MET A 411 20.05 25.56 8.58
CA MET A 411 21.31 24.83 8.54
C MET A 411 22.29 25.38 7.49
N LEU A 412 21.79 25.85 6.34
CA LEU A 412 22.63 26.46 5.31
C LEU A 412 23.14 27.85 5.72
N GLU A 413 22.31 28.63 6.40
CA GLU A 413 22.64 29.96 6.89
C GLU A 413 23.63 29.91 8.07
N HIS A 414 23.46 28.93 8.96
CA HIS A 414 24.28 28.77 10.17
C HIS A 414 25.22 27.55 10.04
N ARG A 415 25.82 27.35 8.88
CA ARG A 415 26.68 26.21 8.55
C ARG A 415 27.79 25.98 9.59
N ASP A 416 28.37 27.03 10.13
CA ASP A 416 29.44 26.93 11.11
C ASP A 416 28.97 26.22 12.40
N ARG A 417 27.74 26.46 12.83
CA ARG A 417 27.12 25.80 14.00
C ARG A 417 26.87 24.32 13.72
N VAL A 418 26.43 24.02 12.50
CA VAL A 418 26.23 22.63 12.05
C VAL A 418 27.56 21.87 12.03
N VAL A 419 28.62 22.50 11.53
CA VAL A 419 29.99 21.94 11.54
C VAL A 419 30.45 21.67 12.97
N GLN A 420 30.33 22.64 13.87
CA GLN A 420 30.74 22.51 15.27
C GLN A 420 30.01 21.34 15.96
N ALA A 421 28.70 21.22 15.78
CA ALA A 421 27.91 20.11 16.37
C ALA A 421 28.30 18.75 15.78
N ASN A 422 28.61 18.71 14.47
CA ASN A 422 29.05 17.51 13.80
C ASN A 422 30.47 17.07 14.26
N GLU A 423 31.40 18.00 14.43
CA GLU A 423 32.75 17.75 14.96
C GLU A 423 32.73 17.28 16.40
N ALA A 424 31.78 17.78 17.20
CA ALA A 424 31.54 17.31 18.57
C ALA A 424 30.94 15.89 18.62
N GLY A 425 30.51 15.34 17.48
CA GLY A 425 29.96 13.99 17.37
C GLY A 425 28.51 13.84 17.84
N HIS A 426 27.82 14.94 18.09
CA HIS A 426 26.46 14.96 18.66
C HIS A 426 25.38 15.30 17.66
N LEU A 427 25.70 15.38 16.36
CA LEU A 427 24.73 15.76 15.31
C LEU A 427 24.36 14.55 14.43
N ARG A 428 23.07 14.43 14.15
CA ARG A 428 22.51 13.60 13.09
C ARG A 428 21.43 14.37 12.34
N ILE A 429 21.38 14.24 11.03
CA ILE A 429 20.26 14.73 10.22
C ILE A 429 19.35 13.55 9.88
N HIS A 430 18.06 13.70 10.07
CA HIS A 430 17.07 12.69 9.76
C HIS A 430 16.02 13.23 8.79
N GLN A 431 15.77 12.52 7.68
CA GLN A 431 14.62 12.78 6.82
C GLN A 431 13.40 12.05 7.36
N PRO A 432 12.41 12.76 7.93
CA PRO A 432 11.21 12.10 8.44
C PRO A 432 10.38 11.51 7.29
N SER A 433 9.58 10.50 7.61
CA SER A 433 8.60 9.89 6.73
C SER A 433 7.20 10.17 7.26
N PHE A 434 6.22 10.32 6.36
CA PHE A 434 4.86 10.69 6.73
C PHE A 434 3.83 9.70 6.21
N GLU A 435 2.84 9.34 7.04
CA GLU A 435 1.73 8.47 6.68
C GLU A 435 0.88 9.08 5.55
N HIS A 436 0.70 10.40 5.57
CA HIS A 436 -0.14 11.11 4.62
C HIS A 436 0.68 12.04 3.71
N MET A 437 0.33 12.06 2.43
CA MET A 437 0.99 12.91 1.44
C MET A 437 0.88 14.41 1.79
N ARG A 438 -0.23 14.84 2.40
CA ARG A 438 -0.40 16.25 2.83
C ARG A 438 0.72 16.70 3.78
N SER A 439 1.09 15.85 4.74
CA SER A 439 2.19 16.13 5.65
C SER A 439 3.53 16.20 4.92
N ALA A 440 3.80 15.25 4.01
CA ALA A 440 5.01 15.27 3.19
C ALA A 440 5.11 16.55 2.32
N VAL A 441 4.01 16.97 1.68
CA VAL A 441 3.97 18.19 0.87
C VAL A 441 4.28 19.44 1.69
N GLY A 442 3.71 19.51 2.91
CA GLY A 442 3.88 20.67 3.80
C GLY A 442 5.24 20.73 4.51
N THR A 443 5.96 19.61 4.57
CA THR A 443 7.16 19.48 5.41
C THR A 443 8.43 19.24 4.59
N ASP A 444 8.41 18.30 3.63
CA ASP A 444 9.60 17.88 2.89
C ASP A 444 10.21 19.01 2.06
N ILE A 445 11.53 19.11 2.08
CA ILE A 445 12.26 19.96 1.15
C ILE A 445 12.09 19.49 -0.29
N HIS A 446 12.38 20.37 -1.23
CA HIS A 446 12.16 20.08 -2.64
C HIS A 446 13.15 19.02 -3.18
N ASP A 447 14.42 19.18 -2.87
CA ASP A 447 15.52 18.36 -3.36
C ASP A 447 16.57 18.12 -2.26
N PRO A 448 16.54 16.95 -1.61
CA PRO A 448 17.52 16.63 -0.58
C PRO A 448 18.95 16.59 -1.11
N ALA A 449 19.18 16.08 -2.32
CA ALA A 449 20.53 15.98 -2.87
C ALA A 449 21.13 17.37 -3.18
N GLU A 450 20.33 18.32 -3.63
CA GLU A 450 20.77 19.72 -3.78
C GLU A 450 21.14 20.32 -2.43
N PHE A 451 20.30 20.09 -1.39
CA PHE A 451 20.60 20.57 -0.04
C PHE A 451 21.95 20.04 0.46
N PHE A 452 22.21 18.74 0.38
CA PHE A 452 23.47 18.17 0.86
C PHE A 452 24.68 18.60 0.03
N SER A 453 24.50 18.81 -1.27
CA SER A 453 25.57 19.39 -2.11
C SER A 453 25.93 20.82 -1.71
N ARG A 454 24.98 21.61 -1.20
CA ARG A 454 25.22 22.97 -0.69
C ARG A 454 25.75 22.98 0.73
N LEU A 455 25.25 22.06 1.58
CA LEU A 455 25.74 21.92 2.96
C LEU A 455 27.23 21.49 2.96
N ASP A 456 27.61 20.64 2.00
CA ASP A 456 28.98 20.14 1.79
C ASP A 456 29.66 19.72 3.08
N LEU A 457 29.03 18.77 3.78
CA LEU A 457 29.45 18.27 5.09
C LEU A 457 29.21 16.77 5.21
N SER A 458 30.23 16.03 5.64
CA SER A 458 30.09 14.62 5.99
C SER A 458 29.46 14.48 7.36
N VAL A 459 28.13 14.49 7.40
CA VAL A 459 27.31 14.36 8.61
C VAL A 459 26.55 13.04 8.58
N PRO A 460 26.30 12.38 9.72
CA PRO A 460 25.42 11.21 9.78
C PRO A 460 23.99 11.55 9.32
N VAL A 461 23.50 10.82 8.30
CA VAL A 461 22.16 11.06 7.73
C VAL A 461 21.36 9.75 7.74
N SER A 462 20.15 9.80 8.25
CA SER A 462 19.18 8.70 8.16
C SER A 462 17.90 9.12 7.42
N GLY A 463 17.10 8.16 6.96
CA GLY A 463 15.86 8.43 6.24
C GLY A 463 16.02 8.68 4.74
N LEU A 464 17.23 8.78 4.22
CA LEU A 464 17.52 9.00 2.80
C LEU A 464 18.39 7.90 2.20
N PRO A 465 18.24 7.61 0.90
CA PRO A 465 19.23 6.82 0.17
C PRO A 465 20.50 7.64 -0.09
N VAL A 466 21.61 6.95 -0.36
CA VAL A 466 22.92 7.60 -0.62
C VAL A 466 22.83 8.67 -1.73
N CYS A 467 22.07 8.44 -2.78
CA CYS A 467 21.88 9.41 -3.86
C CYS A 467 21.07 10.66 -3.45
N GLY A 468 20.34 10.57 -2.34
CA GLY A 468 19.60 11.70 -1.77
C GLY A 468 20.42 12.54 -0.79
N ALA A 469 21.61 12.06 -0.38
CA ALA A 469 22.49 12.74 0.56
C ALA A 469 23.97 12.61 0.10
N PRO A 470 24.33 13.22 -1.05
CA PRO A 470 25.69 13.16 -1.56
C PRO A 470 26.67 13.81 -0.56
N GLY A 471 27.83 13.18 -0.37
CA GLY A 471 28.84 13.66 0.58
C GLY A 471 28.57 13.32 2.06
N ALA A 472 27.34 13.00 2.43
CA ALA A 472 26.96 12.64 3.80
C ALA A 472 27.23 11.16 4.13
N ALA A 473 27.33 10.86 5.43
CA ALA A 473 27.48 9.51 5.95
C ALA A 473 26.07 8.89 6.20
N VAL A 474 25.52 8.21 5.19
CA VAL A 474 24.18 7.59 5.33
C VAL A 474 24.22 6.44 6.33
N VAL A 475 23.41 6.52 7.38
CA VAL A 475 23.30 5.54 8.46
C VAL A 475 21.88 4.92 8.49
N PRO A 476 21.71 3.72 9.08
CA PRO A 476 20.40 3.11 9.24
C PRO A 476 19.43 3.98 10.03
N ASP A 477 18.14 3.90 9.67
CA ASP A 477 17.07 4.49 10.47
C ASP A 477 16.94 3.75 11.80
N LEU A 478 16.59 4.47 12.86
CA LEU A 478 16.21 3.86 14.13
C LEU A 478 14.92 3.04 13.94
N ARG A 479 14.93 1.83 14.47
CA ARG A 479 13.77 0.94 14.45
C ARG A 479 12.88 1.24 15.64
N ARG A 480 11.66 1.69 15.36
CA ARG A 480 10.70 2.15 16.36
C ARG A 480 9.55 1.18 16.50
N LEU A 481 9.11 0.95 17.72
CA LEU A 481 7.88 0.26 18.06
C LEU A 481 7.03 1.15 18.98
N SER A 482 5.72 0.94 18.95
CA SER A 482 4.78 1.59 19.86
C SER A 482 3.78 0.58 20.44
N ALA A 483 3.19 0.92 21.56
CA ALA A 483 2.22 0.05 22.25
C ALA A 483 1.00 -0.28 21.38
N ASP A 484 0.55 0.67 20.54
CA ASP A 484 -0.58 0.50 19.65
C ASP A 484 -0.35 -0.52 18.51
N MET A 485 0.90 -0.90 18.28
CA MET A 485 1.23 -2.01 17.36
C MET A 485 0.83 -3.38 17.91
N PHE A 486 0.55 -3.49 19.18
CA PHE A 486 0.24 -4.73 19.86
C PHE A 486 -1.21 -4.77 20.36
N ASP A 487 -1.74 -5.95 20.37
CA ASP A 487 -3.04 -6.22 20.94
C ASP A 487 -2.93 -6.26 22.49
N PRO A 488 -3.70 -5.46 23.22
CA PRO A 488 -3.54 -5.32 24.67
C PRO A 488 -3.95 -6.58 25.46
N GLU A 489 -4.74 -7.47 24.87
CA GLU A 489 -5.18 -8.71 25.53
C GLU A 489 -4.23 -9.88 25.25
N THR A 490 -3.62 -9.90 24.08
CA THR A 490 -2.82 -11.05 23.62
C THR A 490 -1.34 -10.74 23.43
N GLY A 491 -0.92 -9.48 23.50
CA GLY A 491 0.44 -9.02 23.25
C GLY A 491 0.94 -9.25 21.82
N ARG A 492 0.06 -9.61 20.86
CA ARG A 492 0.42 -9.94 19.48
C ARG A 492 0.41 -8.69 18.61
N ILE A 493 1.23 -8.69 17.55
CA ILE A 493 1.21 -7.64 16.54
C ILE A 493 -0.20 -7.54 15.91
N ARG A 494 -0.75 -6.34 15.89
CA ARG A 494 -2.00 -5.99 15.20
C ARG A 494 -1.72 -5.77 13.73
N ILE A 495 -2.35 -6.55 12.84
CA ILE A 495 -2.10 -6.49 11.39
C ILE A 495 -2.34 -5.09 10.82
N LYS A 496 -3.42 -4.42 11.24
CA LYS A 496 -3.72 -3.06 10.77
C LYS A 496 -2.67 -2.05 11.23
N ALA A 497 -2.21 -2.14 12.48
CA ALA A 497 -1.19 -1.24 13.00
C ALA A 497 0.16 -1.46 12.29
N LEU A 498 0.56 -2.72 12.07
CA LEU A 498 1.75 -3.04 11.29
C LEU A 498 1.67 -2.51 9.84
N ALA A 499 0.51 -2.63 9.20
CA ALA A 499 0.31 -2.12 7.85
C ALA A 499 0.33 -0.57 7.80
N ARG A 500 -0.20 0.11 8.82
CA ARG A 500 -0.07 1.57 8.96
C ARG A 500 1.38 1.97 9.21
N ALA A 501 2.11 1.28 10.09
CA ALA A 501 3.53 1.51 10.34
C ALA A 501 4.36 1.31 9.05
N HIS A 502 3.99 0.32 8.20
CA HIS A 502 4.60 0.16 6.89
C HIS A 502 4.41 1.41 6.02
N VAL A 503 3.18 1.91 5.92
CA VAL A 503 2.86 3.10 5.11
C VAL A 503 3.55 4.35 5.67
N SER A 504 3.56 4.53 6.98
CA SER A 504 4.11 5.73 7.63
C SER A 504 5.64 5.79 7.63
N THR A 505 6.33 4.63 7.63
CA THR A 505 7.77 4.60 7.89
C THR A 505 8.57 3.81 6.85
N TRP A 506 8.08 2.63 6.43
CA TRP A 506 8.90 1.64 5.74
C TRP A 506 8.59 1.48 4.26
N TYR A 507 7.51 2.05 3.76
CA TYR A 507 7.14 1.96 2.35
C TYR A 507 8.03 2.86 1.50
N ARG A 508 9.09 2.27 0.97
CA ARG A 508 10.04 2.93 0.10
C ARG A 508 10.00 2.32 -1.30
N SER A 509 10.33 3.13 -2.28
CA SER A 509 10.42 2.67 -3.66
C SER A 509 11.57 3.33 -4.40
N LYS A 510 11.92 2.76 -5.55
CA LYS A 510 13.02 3.17 -6.42
C LYS A 510 12.50 3.45 -7.83
N SER A 511 13.26 4.23 -8.59
CA SER A 511 13.08 4.41 -10.02
C SER A 511 13.47 3.14 -10.79
N VAL A 512 12.89 2.91 -11.96
CA VAL A 512 13.34 1.87 -12.91
C VAL A 512 14.82 2.05 -13.27
N ARG A 513 15.32 3.28 -13.30
CA ARG A 513 16.74 3.63 -13.55
C ARG A 513 17.70 3.06 -12.49
N CYS A 514 17.21 2.79 -11.28
CA CYS A 514 18.01 2.25 -10.19
C CYS A 514 18.47 0.80 -10.40
N LYS A 515 17.95 0.08 -11.38
CA LYS A 515 18.39 -1.28 -11.72
C LYS A 515 19.89 -1.37 -12.02
N ARG A 516 20.47 -0.30 -12.60
CA ARG A 516 21.91 -0.21 -12.93
C ARG A 516 22.74 0.49 -11.87
N CYS A 517 22.13 0.89 -10.75
CA CYS A 517 22.83 1.56 -9.66
C CYS A 517 23.64 0.54 -8.84
N PRO A 518 24.92 0.77 -8.55
CA PRO A 518 25.73 -0.11 -7.71
C PRO A 518 25.13 -0.37 -6.31
N ALA A 519 24.37 0.59 -5.78
CA ALA A 519 23.74 0.50 -4.46
C ALA A 519 22.38 -0.23 -4.48
N THR A 520 21.89 -0.71 -5.64
CA THR A 520 20.50 -1.17 -5.79
C THR A 520 20.12 -2.26 -4.79
N ASP A 521 21.02 -3.19 -4.48
CA ASP A 521 20.74 -4.34 -3.61
C ASP A 521 20.71 -3.98 -2.11
N ARG A 522 21.21 -2.80 -1.73
CA ARG A 522 21.28 -2.31 -0.34
C ARG A 522 20.51 -1.02 -0.12
N CYS A 523 19.81 -0.54 -1.15
CA CYS A 523 19.07 0.72 -1.14
C CYS A 523 17.56 0.46 -1.19
N GLY A 524 16.82 0.99 -0.21
CA GLY A 524 15.34 0.95 -0.21
C GLY A 524 14.69 2.01 -1.10
N GLY A 525 15.44 3.04 -1.51
CA GLY A 525 14.90 4.20 -2.22
C GLY A 525 14.31 5.26 -1.28
N PHE A 526 13.44 6.11 -1.83
CA PHE A 526 12.74 7.16 -1.09
C PHE A 526 11.40 6.67 -0.54
N HIS A 527 10.93 7.33 0.51
CA HIS A 527 9.61 7.05 1.08
C HIS A 527 8.50 7.34 0.05
N ILE A 528 7.45 6.54 0.08
CA ILE A 528 6.38 6.60 -0.93
C ILE A 528 5.72 7.97 -1.03
N ASN A 529 5.46 8.66 0.08
CA ASN A 529 4.83 9.97 0.05
C ASN A 529 5.78 11.09 -0.36
N GLN A 530 7.11 10.93 -0.21
CA GLN A 530 8.10 11.77 -0.88
C GLN A 530 8.06 11.60 -2.40
N ILE A 531 8.00 10.35 -2.88
CA ILE A 531 7.89 10.06 -4.31
C ILE A 531 6.60 10.66 -4.87
N ARG A 532 5.48 10.46 -4.20
CA ARG A 532 4.18 11.01 -4.65
C ARG A 532 4.19 12.53 -4.70
N SER A 533 4.86 13.20 -3.76
CA SER A 533 4.92 14.66 -3.68
C SER A 533 5.98 15.29 -4.58
N ARG A 534 7.13 14.63 -4.80
CA ARG A 534 8.31 15.18 -5.47
C ARG A 534 8.70 14.44 -6.75
N GLY A 535 8.23 13.22 -6.94
CA GLY A 535 8.51 12.37 -8.10
C GLY A 535 9.70 11.44 -7.93
N LEU A 536 9.75 10.40 -8.78
CA LEU A 536 10.85 9.44 -8.85
C LEU A 536 12.16 10.07 -9.39
N GLN A 537 12.12 11.30 -9.88
CA GLN A 537 13.30 12.09 -10.22
C GLN A 537 14.26 12.32 -9.05
N LEU A 538 13.78 12.21 -7.80
CA LEU A 538 14.63 12.19 -6.60
C LEU A 538 15.66 11.06 -6.64
N CYS A 539 15.33 9.93 -7.27
CA CYS A 539 16.24 8.82 -7.46
C CYS A 539 17.31 9.18 -8.51
N ARG A 540 18.54 9.37 -8.07
CA ARG A 540 19.70 9.66 -8.91
C ARG A 540 20.67 8.48 -8.84
N PRO A 541 20.57 7.49 -9.78
CA PRO A 541 21.45 6.33 -9.76
C PRO A 541 22.91 6.74 -9.70
N LEU A 542 23.67 6.10 -8.83
CA LEU A 542 25.10 6.32 -8.72
C LEU A 542 25.81 5.84 -9.98
N VAL A 543 26.85 6.56 -10.39
CA VAL A 543 27.73 6.19 -11.49
C VAL A 543 29.04 5.70 -10.90
N ALA A 544 29.64 4.66 -11.48
CA ALA A 544 30.94 4.13 -11.03
C ALA A 544 32.01 5.24 -10.98
N GLY A 545 32.77 5.28 -9.88
CA GLY A 545 33.83 6.26 -9.66
C GLY A 545 34.28 6.32 -8.19
N PRO A 546 35.39 7.00 -7.87
CA PRO A 546 35.98 7.00 -6.53
C PRO A 546 35.03 7.43 -5.40
N ALA A 547 34.19 8.45 -5.66
CA ALA A 547 33.19 8.92 -4.69
C ALA A 547 32.12 7.83 -4.43
N THR A 548 31.66 7.17 -5.49
CA THR A 548 30.73 6.04 -5.40
C THR A 548 31.36 4.88 -4.65
N ASP A 549 32.62 4.55 -4.90
CA ASP A 549 33.33 3.47 -4.21
C ASP A 549 33.42 3.73 -2.70
N SER A 550 33.66 4.97 -2.30
CA SER A 550 33.66 5.36 -0.88
C SER A 550 32.27 5.22 -0.26
N ALA A 551 31.25 5.75 -0.91
CA ALA A 551 29.84 5.62 -0.48
C ALA A 551 29.42 4.14 -0.40
N MET A 552 29.85 3.31 -1.35
CA MET A 552 29.56 1.87 -1.36
C MET A 552 30.27 1.13 -0.23
N ARG A 553 31.55 1.44 0.07
CA ARG A 553 32.23 0.87 1.22
C ARG A 553 31.53 1.21 2.53
N HIS A 554 31.07 2.44 2.67
CA HIS A 554 30.27 2.86 3.83
C HIS A 554 28.94 2.10 3.90
N LEU A 555 28.20 2.06 2.80
CA LEU A 555 26.90 1.36 2.71
C LEU A 555 27.04 -0.14 3.02
N HIS A 556 28.10 -0.80 2.56
CA HIS A 556 28.37 -2.20 2.85
C HIS A 556 28.64 -2.46 4.35
N ARG A 557 29.31 -1.52 5.04
CA ARG A 557 29.51 -1.62 6.49
C ARG A 557 28.21 -1.45 7.26
N MET A 558 27.37 -0.50 6.85
CA MET A 558 26.11 -0.19 7.53
C MET A 558 24.99 -1.19 7.21
N HIS A 559 25.01 -1.76 6.01
CA HIS A 559 24.05 -2.75 5.53
C HIS A 559 24.79 -3.95 4.95
N PRO A 560 25.35 -4.83 5.81
CA PRO A 560 26.15 -5.97 5.36
C PRO A 560 25.35 -6.96 4.52
N GLU A 561 24.04 -7.10 4.82
CA GLU A 561 23.16 -7.97 4.06
C GLU A 561 22.41 -7.18 2.98
N PRO A 562 22.29 -7.71 1.75
CA PRO A 562 21.43 -7.13 0.74
C PRO A 562 19.97 -7.06 1.20
N ILE A 563 19.24 -6.03 0.78
CA ILE A 563 17.78 -5.98 0.88
C ILE A 563 17.26 -6.96 -0.18
N ARG A 564 17.18 -8.23 0.18
CA ARG A 564 16.70 -9.28 -0.73
C ARG A 564 15.19 -9.31 -0.73
N GLY A 565 14.60 -9.31 -1.93
CA GLY A 565 13.29 -9.91 -2.14
C GLY A 565 13.34 -11.42 -1.82
N VAL A 566 12.17 -12.05 -1.75
CA VAL A 566 12.07 -13.49 -1.48
C VAL A 566 12.81 -14.27 -2.55
N THR A 567 13.83 -15.02 -2.14
CA THR A 567 14.44 -16.07 -2.96
C THR A 567 13.71 -17.40 -2.72
N GLU A 568 13.71 -18.26 -3.71
CA GLU A 568 13.32 -19.66 -3.54
C GLU A 568 14.14 -20.27 -2.40
N GLY A 569 13.45 -20.92 -1.47
CA GLY A 569 14.11 -21.53 -0.32
C GLY A 569 14.21 -20.68 0.95
N THR A 570 13.50 -19.53 1.03
CA THR A 570 13.39 -18.83 2.33
C THR A 570 12.78 -19.80 3.35
N PRO A 571 13.51 -20.21 4.40
CA PRO A 571 13.03 -21.21 5.34
C PRO A 571 11.82 -20.70 6.15
N HIS A 572 11.11 -21.61 6.81
CA HIS A 572 10.18 -21.23 7.86
C HIS A 572 10.90 -20.34 8.86
N ARG A 573 10.32 -19.16 9.13
CA ARG A 573 10.81 -18.26 10.16
C ARG A 573 10.21 -18.64 11.51
N ALA A 574 10.81 -18.16 12.59
CA ALA A 574 10.15 -18.19 13.89
C ALA A 574 8.84 -17.37 13.83
N ALA A 575 7.88 -17.73 14.67
CA ALA A 575 6.71 -16.89 14.89
C ALA A 575 7.13 -15.50 15.39
N ALA A 576 6.31 -14.48 15.11
CA ALA A 576 6.52 -13.15 15.68
C ALA A 576 6.39 -13.22 17.20
N PRO A 577 7.41 -12.81 17.97
CA PRO A 577 7.30 -12.80 19.43
C PRO A 577 6.17 -11.89 19.91
N SER A 578 5.41 -12.36 20.91
CA SER A 578 4.47 -11.51 21.64
C SER A 578 5.24 -10.58 22.61
N LEU A 579 4.57 -9.55 23.11
CA LEU A 579 5.11 -8.74 24.20
C LEU A 579 5.42 -9.63 25.44
N PRO A 580 6.43 -9.28 26.26
CA PRO A 580 6.69 -9.95 27.51
C PRO A 580 5.45 -10.02 28.39
N GLY A 581 5.24 -11.15 29.07
CA GLY A 581 4.07 -11.38 29.92
C GLY A 581 2.87 -12.03 29.23
N PHE A 582 2.89 -12.17 27.89
CA PHE A 582 1.83 -12.83 27.12
C PHE A 582 2.28 -14.21 26.60
N ALA A 583 1.38 -15.18 26.67
CA ALA A 583 1.64 -16.52 26.13
C ALA A 583 1.61 -16.51 24.60
N MET A 584 2.51 -17.28 23.99
CA MET A 584 2.43 -17.56 22.54
C MET A 584 1.17 -18.35 22.20
N PRO A 585 0.54 -18.09 21.04
CA PRO A 585 -0.66 -18.81 20.64
C PRO A 585 -0.40 -20.31 20.44
N ALA A 586 -1.28 -21.14 20.99
CA ALA A 586 -1.14 -22.60 20.96
C ALA A 586 -1.47 -23.25 19.59
N ALA A 587 -2.16 -22.54 18.68
CA ALA A 587 -2.58 -23.11 17.40
C ALA A 587 -2.78 -22.03 16.32
N PRO A 588 -2.55 -22.36 15.03
CA PRO A 588 -2.83 -21.46 13.93
C PRO A 588 -4.33 -21.17 13.81
N VAL A 589 -4.68 -19.92 13.48
CA VAL A 589 -6.06 -19.54 13.16
C VAL A 589 -6.44 -20.21 11.83
N THR A 590 -7.38 -21.14 11.86
CA THR A 590 -7.90 -21.76 10.65
C THR A 590 -8.91 -20.81 9.97
N ASP A 591 -8.63 -20.46 8.73
CA ASP A 591 -9.62 -19.78 7.88
C ASP A 591 -10.78 -20.74 7.60
N PRO A 592 -12.03 -20.40 7.95
CA PRO A 592 -13.18 -21.23 7.63
C PRO A 592 -13.32 -21.57 6.14
N LEU A 593 -12.78 -20.73 5.27
CA LEU A 593 -12.77 -20.92 3.81
C LEU A 593 -11.52 -21.70 3.32
N SER A 594 -10.49 -21.86 4.15
CA SER A 594 -9.22 -22.46 3.70
C SER A 594 -9.36 -23.93 3.32
N ALA A 595 -10.18 -24.70 4.02
CA ALA A 595 -10.43 -26.10 3.70
C ALA A 595 -11.13 -26.27 2.33
N VAL A 596 -12.03 -25.35 1.99
CA VAL A 596 -12.73 -25.33 0.69
C VAL A 596 -11.76 -24.86 -0.39
N ALA A 597 -10.96 -23.81 -0.12
CA ALA A 597 -9.96 -23.29 -1.03
C ALA A 597 -8.85 -24.34 -1.32
N GLN A 598 -8.39 -25.07 -0.31
CA GLN A 598 -7.42 -26.16 -0.49
C GLN A 598 -7.97 -27.28 -1.37
N LYS A 599 -9.23 -27.72 -1.14
CA LYS A 599 -9.88 -28.73 -1.99
C LYS A 599 -10.04 -28.25 -3.44
N LEU A 600 -10.34 -26.97 -3.64
CA LEU A 600 -10.46 -26.39 -4.97
C LEU A 600 -9.09 -26.27 -5.67
N ARG A 601 -8.03 -25.88 -4.94
CA ARG A 601 -6.65 -25.87 -5.45
C ARG A 601 -6.19 -27.27 -5.86
N ALA A 602 -6.33 -28.26 -5.00
CA ALA A 602 -5.96 -29.65 -5.30
C ALA A 602 -6.67 -30.18 -6.55
N ARG A 603 -7.97 -29.85 -6.72
CA ARG A 603 -8.72 -30.21 -7.93
C ARG A 603 -8.21 -29.49 -9.19
N ARG A 604 -7.74 -28.25 -9.09
CA ARG A 604 -7.17 -27.49 -10.19
C ARG A 604 -5.81 -28.01 -10.59
N GLU A 605 -4.93 -28.27 -9.63
CA GLU A 605 -3.62 -28.86 -9.86
C GLU A 605 -3.73 -30.22 -10.55
N ALA A 606 -4.69 -31.04 -10.08
CA ALA A 606 -4.98 -32.31 -10.72
C ALA A 606 -5.47 -32.14 -12.18
N ARG A 607 -6.31 -31.13 -12.45
CA ARG A 607 -6.77 -30.79 -13.81
C ARG A 607 -5.65 -30.23 -14.70
N ALA A 608 -4.77 -29.39 -14.14
CA ALA A 608 -3.62 -28.85 -14.87
C ALA A 608 -2.64 -29.97 -15.24
N LYS A 609 -2.33 -30.87 -14.31
CA LYS A 609 -1.52 -32.07 -14.55
C LYS A 609 -2.14 -32.99 -15.60
N ALA A 610 -3.46 -33.22 -15.55
CA ALA A 610 -4.17 -34.04 -16.53
C ALA A 610 -4.15 -33.40 -17.93
N ARG A 611 -4.28 -32.08 -18.05
CA ARG A 611 -4.15 -31.37 -19.33
C ARG A 611 -2.72 -31.44 -19.88
N ALA A 612 -1.71 -31.25 -19.02
CA ALA A 612 -0.30 -31.37 -19.42
C ALA A 612 0.06 -32.80 -19.87
N ALA A 613 -0.60 -33.80 -19.29
CA ALA A 613 -0.41 -35.22 -19.63
C ALA A 613 -1.24 -35.70 -20.84
N GLY A 614 -2.01 -34.81 -21.50
CA GLY A 614 -2.86 -35.17 -22.65
C GLY A 614 -4.02 -36.13 -22.33
N THR A 615 -4.34 -36.31 -21.03
CA THR A 615 -5.44 -37.19 -20.59
C THR A 615 -6.77 -36.42 -20.51
N SER A 616 -7.87 -37.03 -20.97
CA SER A 616 -9.20 -36.44 -20.89
C SER A 616 -9.62 -36.19 -19.44
N VAL A 617 -9.99 -34.95 -19.13
CA VAL A 617 -10.51 -34.58 -17.81
C VAL A 617 -11.94 -35.13 -17.68
N PRO A 618 -12.29 -35.87 -16.62
CA PRO A 618 -13.65 -36.36 -16.41
C PRO A 618 -14.65 -35.18 -16.41
N ALA A 619 -15.75 -35.33 -17.13
CA ALA A 619 -16.83 -34.34 -17.16
C ALA A 619 -17.36 -34.08 -15.74
N ASN A 620 -17.71 -32.82 -15.47
CA ASN A 620 -18.26 -32.41 -14.19
C ASN A 620 -19.58 -33.15 -13.93
N PRO A 621 -19.72 -33.94 -12.86
CA PRO A 621 -20.95 -34.69 -12.57
C PRO A 621 -22.20 -33.81 -12.35
N TYR A 622 -22.01 -32.49 -12.24
CA TYR A 622 -23.11 -31.52 -12.12
C TYR A 622 -23.58 -30.91 -13.46
N SER A 623 -22.92 -31.21 -14.58
CA SER A 623 -23.36 -30.68 -15.90
C SER A 623 -24.52 -31.47 -16.52
N ALA A 624 -24.87 -32.60 -15.94
CA ALA A 624 -25.92 -33.53 -16.48
C ALA A 624 -27.36 -33.20 -16.01
N ARG A 625 -27.58 -32.21 -15.12
CA ARG A 625 -28.90 -31.90 -14.57
C ARG A 625 -29.69 -30.77 -15.23
N THR A 626 -29.15 -30.14 -16.26
CA THR A 626 -29.85 -29.04 -16.97
C THR A 626 -30.37 -29.39 -18.37
N ALA A 627 -30.29 -30.67 -18.78
CA ALA A 627 -30.74 -31.11 -20.11
C ALA A 627 -32.07 -31.86 -20.11
N SER A 628 -32.85 -31.82 -19.02
CA SER A 628 -34.19 -32.40 -19.02
C SER A 628 -35.17 -31.52 -18.27
N LYS A 629 -35.69 -30.52 -18.96
CA LYS A 629 -37.07 -29.98 -18.89
C LYS A 629 -37.21 -28.94 -19.97
N THR A 630 -37.74 -29.41 -21.09
CA THR A 630 -38.47 -28.65 -22.10
C THR A 630 -39.60 -27.88 -21.47
#